data_f90bbd1051fed709914f270bd6dc2cc0
#
_entry.id   f90bbd1051fed709914f270bd6dc2cc0
#
_cell.length_a   1.000
_cell.length_b   1.000
_cell.length_c   1.000
_cell.angle_alpha   90.00
_cell.angle_beta   90.00
_cell.angle_gamma   90.00
#
_symmetry.space_group_name_H-M   'P 1'
#
loop_
_entity.id
_entity.type
_entity.pdbx_description
1 polymer ?
#
loop_
_entity_poly.entity_id
_entity_poly.type
_entity_poly.pdbx_seq_one_letter_code
_entity_poly.pdbx_strand_id
1 'polypeptide(L)'
;MRMNRRKLLKSLLMSPAIVSVGISLADEKDEKTTWMRNPDVVYVGTAYDLVSKMLQMAKVKKSDLVYDLGCGDGRMLILAAQKYGCRGVGYDIDPERVKASRENVARNHVEDLVKIIQGDIFTVDLSKVDVIPLYLLPEMNRKLLPQLDKMKHGSRIVCHNYDLDTIVADETVGMVSNEDNASHTLYLYTTPLKRKN
;
A
#
# COMPACT_ATOMS: atom_id res chain seq x y z
N MET A 1 73.41 -28.27 -1.16
CA MET A 1 73.75 -27.24 -0.14
C MET A 1 72.73 -26.13 -0.18
N ARG A 2 71.89 -26.06 0.82
CA ARG A 2 71.29 -24.89 1.51
C ARG A 2 70.83 -23.74 0.55
N MET A 3 69.62 -23.25 0.58
CA MET A 3 68.66 -22.77 1.57
C MET A 3 67.68 -21.85 0.82
N ASN A 4 66.46 -22.17 0.78
CA ASN A 4 65.33 -21.53 1.52
C ASN A 4 65.31 -20.00 1.52
N ARG A 5 64.31 -19.42 0.88
CA ARG A 5 63.53 -18.29 1.43
C ARG A 5 62.23 -18.05 0.69
N ARG A 6 61.16 -18.42 1.38
CA ARG A 6 59.78 -18.00 1.08
C ARG A 6 59.68 -16.49 1.07
N LYS A 7 59.07 -15.93 0.00
CA LYS A 7 58.40 -14.63 0.15
C LYS A 7 56.93 -14.80 -0.28
N LEU A 8 56.07 -14.77 0.74
CA LEU A 8 54.64 -14.56 0.57
C LEU A 8 54.40 -13.23 -0.11
N LEU A 9 53.78 -13.22 -1.30
CA LEU A 9 52.99 -12.09 -1.77
C LEU A 9 51.54 -12.34 -1.34
N LYS A 10 51.12 -11.60 -0.34
CA LYS A 10 49.71 -11.44 0.01
C LYS A 10 49.08 -10.56 -1.07
N SER A 11 48.35 -11.16 -2.00
CA SER A 11 47.43 -10.41 -2.87
C SER A 11 46.23 -10.02 -2.02
N LEU A 12 46.10 -8.72 -1.78
CA LEU A 12 44.95 -8.11 -1.13
C LEU A 12 43.79 -8.14 -2.14
N LEU A 13 42.92 -9.10 -2.03
CA LEU A 13 41.62 -9.08 -2.70
C LEU A 13 40.76 -8.05 -1.98
N MET A 14 40.68 -6.86 -2.53
CA MET A 14 39.66 -5.88 -2.15
C MET A 14 38.30 -6.40 -2.62
N SER A 15 37.52 -6.91 -1.71
CA SER A 15 36.10 -7.14 -1.90
C SER A 15 35.39 -5.80 -2.08
N PRO A 16 34.54 -5.62 -3.09
CA PRO A 16 33.71 -4.43 -3.16
C PRO A 16 32.70 -4.49 -1.99
N ALA A 17 32.80 -3.52 -1.10
CA ALA A 17 31.80 -3.30 -0.07
C ALA A 17 30.45 -3.02 -0.76
N ILE A 18 29.54 -3.97 -0.68
CA ILE A 18 28.13 -3.74 -0.99
C ILE A 18 27.63 -2.77 0.08
N VAL A 19 27.55 -1.50 -0.29
CA VAL A 19 26.81 -0.52 0.52
C VAL A 19 25.35 -0.86 0.35
N SER A 20 24.83 -1.71 1.23
CA SER A 20 23.41 -1.85 1.42
C SER A 20 22.94 -0.53 2.03
N VAL A 21 22.31 0.30 1.22
CA VAL A 21 21.49 1.40 1.71
C VAL A 21 20.28 0.75 2.38
N GLY A 22 20.47 0.30 3.61
CA GLY A 22 19.40 -0.03 4.51
C GLY A 22 18.64 1.27 4.78
N ILE A 23 17.51 1.45 4.11
CA ILE A 23 16.50 2.37 4.62
C ILE A 23 16.00 1.68 5.88
N SER A 24 16.59 2.06 7.00
CA SER A 24 16.08 1.75 8.32
C SER A 24 14.65 2.26 8.34
N LEU A 25 13.70 1.34 8.48
CA LEU A 25 12.36 1.68 8.97
C LEU A 25 12.57 2.00 10.45
N ALA A 26 13.14 3.20 10.71
CA ALA A 26 13.38 3.68 12.05
C ALA A 26 12.06 3.62 12.80
N ASP A 27 12.11 3.07 13.99
CA ASP A 27 11.07 3.09 15.02
C ASP A 27 10.50 4.51 15.14
N GLU A 28 9.45 4.78 14.40
CA GLU A 28 8.54 5.85 14.74
C GLU A 28 7.84 5.36 16.01
N LYS A 29 8.25 5.91 17.15
CA LYS A 29 7.61 5.69 18.43
C LYS A 29 6.12 5.81 18.22
N ASP A 30 5.36 4.79 18.64
CA ASP A 30 3.93 4.86 18.85
C ASP A 30 3.67 6.03 19.84
N GLU A 31 3.62 7.26 19.32
CA GLU A 31 3.04 8.35 20.08
C GLU A 31 1.59 7.95 20.31
N LYS A 32 1.24 7.75 21.56
CA LYS A 32 -0.14 7.62 22.05
C LYS A 32 -0.89 8.92 21.73
N THR A 33 -1.17 9.12 20.47
CA THR A 33 -2.12 10.14 20.05
C THR A 33 -3.49 9.54 20.29
N THR A 34 -4.15 9.99 21.33
CA THR A 34 -5.53 9.66 21.67
C THR A 34 -6.42 10.22 20.56
N TRP A 35 -6.56 9.49 19.47
CA TRP A 35 -7.55 9.80 18.44
C TRP A 35 -8.92 9.42 19.01
N MET A 36 -9.56 10.37 19.70
CA MET A 36 -10.90 10.21 20.25
C MET A 36 -11.98 10.46 19.19
N ARG A 37 -11.73 10.04 17.95
CA ARG A 37 -12.70 10.17 16.86
C ARG A 37 -13.24 8.79 16.51
N ASN A 38 -14.57 8.66 16.49
CA ASN A 38 -15.20 7.45 16.00
C ASN A 38 -14.92 7.27 14.50
N PRO A 39 -14.88 6.00 14.02
CA PRO A 39 -14.82 5.73 12.60
C PRO A 39 -15.94 6.44 11.84
N ASP A 40 -15.63 7.02 10.67
CA ASP A 40 -16.62 7.70 9.82
C ASP A 40 -17.64 6.74 9.19
N VAL A 41 -17.27 5.47 9.07
CA VAL A 41 -18.07 4.42 8.40
C VAL A 41 -17.93 3.07 9.08
N VAL A 42 -18.96 2.24 8.92
CA VAL A 42 -18.89 0.84 9.30
C VAL A 42 -17.97 0.10 8.34
N TYR A 43 -17.09 -0.76 8.87
CA TYR A 43 -16.20 -1.59 8.06
C TYR A 43 -17.00 -2.57 7.20
N VAL A 44 -16.71 -2.56 5.90
CA VAL A 44 -17.17 -3.56 4.92
C VAL A 44 -15.96 -4.05 4.14
N GLY A 45 -15.66 -5.35 4.25
CA GLY A 45 -14.52 -5.94 3.55
C GLY A 45 -14.79 -6.08 2.04
N THR A 46 -13.83 -5.70 1.20
CA THR A 46 -13.88 -5.96 -0.24
C THR A 46 -13.64 -7.46 -0.50
N ALA A 47 -14.42 -8.08 -1.36
CA ALA A 47 -14.24 -9.48 -1.76
C ALA A 47 -12.84 -9.71 -2.37
N TYR A 48 -12.22 -10.87 -2.15
CA TYR A 48 -10.83 -11.12 -2.56
C TYR A 48 -10.64 -11.14 -4.07
N ASP A 49 -11.64 -11.58 -4.83
CA ASP A 49 -11.62 -11.51 -6.29
C ASP A 49 -11.62 -10.07 -6.81
N LEU A 50 -12.37 -9.17 -6.16
CA LEU A 50 -12.36 -7.72 -6.42
C LEU A 50 -10.99 -7.12 -6.07
N VAL A 51 -10.45 -7.42 -4.88
CA VAL A 51 -9.10 -6.97 -4.49
C VAL A 51 -8.07 -7.42 -5.53
N SER A 52 -8.13 -8.69 -5.94
CA SER A 52 -7.24 -9.23 -6.97
C SER A 52 -7.36 -8.46 -8.29
N LYS A 53 -8.58 -8.12 -8.70
CA LYS A 53 -8.84 -7.34 -9.92
C LYS A 53 -8.34 -5.91 -9.79
N MET A 54 -8.55 -5.24 -8.64
CA MET A 54 -8.05 -3.89 -8.38
C MET A 54 -6.52 -3.82 -8.50
N LEU A 55 -5.81 -4.75 -7.86
CA LEU A 55 -4.35 -4.84 -7.93
C LEU A 55 -3.85 -5.14 -9.35
N GLN A 56 -4.58 -5.96 -10.12
CA GLN A 56 -4.29 -6.23 -11.51
C GLN A 56 -4.47 -4.99 -12.39
N MET A 57 -5.57 -4.24 -12.24
CA MET A 57 -5.83 -2.99 -12.97
C MET A 57 -4.74 -1.96 -12.68
N ALA A 58 -4.32 -1.82 -11.41
CA ALA A 58 -3.21 -0.98 -11.01
C ALA A 58 -1.84 -1.46 -11.54
N LYS A 59 -1.76 -2.65 -12.15
CA LYS A 59 -0.51 -3.27 -12.61
C LYS A 59 0.57 -3.24 -11.53
N VAL A 60 0.20 -3.67 -10.31
CA VAL A 60 1.09 -3.67 -9.14
C VAL A 60 2.36 -4.45 -9.43
N LYS A 61 3.51 -3.91 -8.98
CA LYS A 61 4.85 -4.47 -9.16
C LYS A 61 5.54 -4.64 -7.80
N LYS A 62 6.55 -5.48 -7.75
CA LYS A 62 7.38 -5.68 -6.55
C LYS A 62 8.02 -4.39 -6.02
N SER A 63 8.34 -3.45 -6.91
CA SER A 63 8.94 -2.16 -6.54
C SER A 63 7.95 -1.13 -6.00
N ASP A 64 6.64 -1.38 -6.11
CA ASP A 64 5.62 -0.43 -5.71
C ASP A 64 5.48 -0.34 -4.18
N LEU A 65 5.11 0.84 -3.73
CA LEU A 65 4.63 1.11 -2.39
C LEU A 65 3.11 1.29 -2.45
N VAL A 66 2.39 0.36 -1.85
CA VAL A 66 0.91 0.35 -1.82
C VAL A 66 0.43 0.92 -0.49
N TYR A 67 -0.44 1.93 -0.53
CA TYR A 67 -1.13 2.41 0.67
C TYR A 67 -2.60 2.01 0.62
N ASP A 68 -3.13 1.57 1.77
CA ASP A 68 -4.55 1.25 1.97
C ASP A 68 -5.11 2.17 3.05
N LEU A 69 -6.00 3.07 2.64
CA LEU A 69 -6.59 4.11 3.48
C LEU A 69 -7.95 3.65 3.99
N GLY A 70 -8.03 3.33 5.28
CA GLY A 70 -9.14 2.58 5.87
C GLY A 70 -8.95 1.08 5.66
N CYS A 71 -7.78 0.57 6.08
CA CYS A 71 -7.32 -0.77 5.70
C CYS A 71 -8.13 -1.93 6.33
N GLY A 72 -9.00 -1.65 7.30
CA GLY A 72 -9.87 -2.63 7.92
C GLY A 72 -9.11 -3.84 8.48
N ASP A 73 -9.28 -5.01 7.87
CA ASP A 73 -8.60 -6.24 8.26
C ASP A 73 -7.26 -6.48 7.54
N GLY A 74 -6.81 -5.55 6.70
CA GLY A 74 -5.53 -5.59 5.99
C GLY A 74 -5.50 -6.44 4.73
N ARG A 75 -6.64 -7.02 4.30
CA ARG A 75 -6.70 -7.99 3.19
C ARG A 75 -6.11 -7.49 1.87
N MET A 76 -6.30 -6.21 1.54
CA MET A 76 -5.76 -5.62 0.30
C MET A 76 -4.24 -5.65 0.28
N LEU A 77 -3.60 -5.27 1.39
CA LEU A 77 -2.15 -5.25 1.53
C LEU A 77 -1.55 -6.65 1.63
N ILE A 78 -2.21 -7.54 2.37
CA ILE A 78 -1.79 -8.93 2.48
C ILE A 78 -1.76 -9.58 1.10
N LEU A 79 -2.85 -9.45 0.33
CA LEU A 79 -2.91 -10.00 -1.02
C LEU A 79 -1.88 -9.36 -1.96
N ALA A 80 -1.66 -8.04 -1.85
CA ALA A 80 -0.65 -7.33 -2.63
C ALA A 80 0.77 -7.85 -2.32
N ALA A 81 1.11 -8.01 -1.05
CA ALA A 81 2.40 -8.54 -0.61
C ALA A 81 2.61 -10.00 -1.06
N GLN A 82 1.62 -10.86 -0.84
CA GLN A 82 1.70 -12.28 -1.24
C GLN A 82 1.84 -12.47 -2.75
N LYS A 83 1.04 -11.73 -3.53
CA LYS A 83 0.96 -11.94 -4.98
C LYS A 83 2.06 -11.25 -5.77
N TYR A 84 2.50 -10.08 -5.31
CA TYR A 84 3.43 -9.23 -6.05
C TYR A 84 4.75 -8.99 -5.33
N GLY A 85 4.86 -9.32 -4.03
CA GLY A 85 6.06 -9.07 -3.21
C GLY A 85 6.32 -7.58 -3.00
N CYS A 86 5.30 -6.73 -3.12
CA CYS A 86 5.42 -5.29 -2.93
C CYS A 86 5.30 -4.91 -1.45
N ARG A 87 5.76 -3.70 -1.12
CA ARG A 87 5.59 -3.14 0.23
C ARG A 87 4.23 -2.46 0.36
N GLY A 88 3.65 -2.53 1.56
CA GLY A 88 2.37 -1.91 1.84
C GLY A 88 2.32 -1.23 3.21
N VAL A 89 1.57 -0.13 3.29
CA VAL A 89 1.23 0.53 4.56
C VAL A 89 -0.27 0.74 4.63
N GLY A 90 -0.89 0.21 5.69
CA GLY A 90 -2.31 0.39 5.96
C GLY A 90 -2.54 1.39 7.08
N TYR A 91 -3.53 2.24 6.89
CA TYR A 91 -3.99 3.17 7.90
C TYR A 91 -5.44 2.87 8.24
N ASP A 92 -5.75 2.84 9.52
CA ASP A 92 -7.12 2.81 10.01
C ASP A 92 -7.21 3.64 11.30
N ILE A 93 -8.34 4.29 11.51
CA ILE A 93 -8.57 5.08 12.72
C ILE A 93 -9.09 4.20 13.87
N ASP A 94 -9.76 3.09 13.54
CA ASP A 94 -10.35 2.17 14.49
C ASP A 94 -9.28 1.24 15.11
N PRO A 95 -9.00 1.32 16.42
CA PRO A 95 -8.01 0.47 17.08
C PRO A 95 -8.34 -1.04 16.97
N GLU A 96 -9.61 -1.42 16.91
CA GLU A 96 -10.01 -2.81 16.74
C GLU A 96 -9.64 -3.32 15.34
N ARG A 97 -9.79 -2.48 14.29
CA ARG A 97 -9.38 -2.80 12.92
C ARG A 97 -7.86 -2.88 12.81
N VAL A 98 -7.14 -1.92 13.42
CA VAL A 98 -5.67 -1.93 13.50
C VAL A 98 -5.17 -3.21 14.15
N LYS A 99 -5.76 -3.62 15.27
CA LYS A 99 -5.40 -4.88 15.94
C LYS A 99 -5.66 -6.08 15.03
N ALA A 100 -6.87 -6.19 14.48
CA ALA A 100 -7.25 -7.29 13.61
C ALA A 100 -6.35 -7.39 12.36
N SER A 101 -6.04 -6.25 11.73
CA SER A 101 -5.16 -6.24 10.56
C SER A 101 -3.72 -6.64 10.88
N ARG A 102 -3.16 -6.20 12.02
CA ARG A 102 -1.82 -6.62 12.48
C ARG A 102 -1.76 -8.14 12.73
N GLU A 103 -2.78 -8.70 13.38
CA GLU A 103 -2.90 -10.15 13.58
C GLU A 103 -3.00 -10.91 12.26
N ASN A 104 -3.74 -10.38 11.28
CA ASN A 104 -3.85 -10.98 9.96
C ASN A 104 -2.53 -10.91 9.18
N VAL A 105 -1.81 -9.78 9.24
CA VAL A 105 -0.48 -9.62 8.64
C VAL A 105 0.48 -10.68 9.18
N ALA A 106 0.55 -10.84 10.51
CA ALA A 106 1.39 -11.84 11.16
C ALA A 106 0.98 -13.28 10.77
N ARG A 107 -0.32 -13.58 10.78
CA ARG A 107 -0.85 -14.90 10.41
C ARG A 107 -0.54 -15.29 8.96
N ASN A 108 -0.39 -14.30 8.08
CA ASN A 108 -0.06 -14.49 6.67
C ASN A 108 1.44 -14.38 6.37
N HIS A 109 2.30 -14.17 7.37
CA HIS A 109 3.76 -14.10 7.26
C HIS A 109 4.24 -13.02 6.26
N VAL A 110 3.64 -11.83 6.31
CA VAL A 110 3.99 -10.69 5.44
C VAL A 110 4.43 -9.45 6.23
N GLU A 111 4.84 -9.58 7.49
CA GLU A 111 5.26 -8.50 8.41
C GLU A 111 6.45 -7.71 7.87
N ASP A 112 7.32 -8.37 7.13
CA ASP A 112 8.49 -7.72 6.50
C ASP A 112 8.10 -6.79 5.34
N LEU A 113 6.90 -6.93 4.80
CA LEU A 113 6.40 -6.17 3.65
C LEU A 113 5.26 -5.22 4.01
N VAL A 114 4.48 -5.53 5.05
CA VAL A 114 3.25 -4.80 5.39
C VAL A 114 3.33 -4.20 6.77
N LYS A 115 3.13 -2.87 6.85
CA LYS A 115 3.02 -2.13 8.12
C LYS A 115 1.60 -1.62 8.31
N ILE A 116 1.05 -1.74 9.52
CA ILE A 116 -0.28 -1.21 9.87
C ILE A 116 -0.13 -0.12 10.94
N ILE A 117 -0.67 1.04 10.65
CA ILE A 117 -0.58 2.25 11.46
C ILE A 117 -1.99 2.68 11.88
N GLN A 118 -2.18 2.97 13.16
CA GLN A 118 -3.39 3.68 13.59
C GLN A 118 -3.25 5.15 13.25
N GLY A 119 -4.20 5.71 12.49
CA GLY A 119 -4.12 7.11 12.11
C GLY A 119 -5.28 7.60 11.25
N ASP A 120 -5.43 8.93 11.18
CA ASP A 120 -6.41 9.59 10.31
C ASP A 120 -5.88 9.66 8.87
N ILE A 121 -6.56 8.98 7.95
CA ILE A 121 -6.20 8.91 6.53
C ILE A 121 -6.10 10.31 5.86
N PHE A 122 -6.79 11.30 6.39
CA PHE A 122 -6.78 12.66 5.86
C PHE A 122 -5.53 13.46 6.21
N THR A 123 -4.63 12.92 7.03
CA THR A 123 -3.36 13.56 7.42
C THR A 123 -2.13 12.89 6.80
N VAL A 124 -2.32 11.78 6.07
CA VAL A 124 -1.23 10.97 5.51
C VAL A 124 -0.57 11.64 4.31
N ASP A 125 0.76 11.65 4.27
CA ASP A 125 1.52 12.09 3.08
C ASP A 125 1.50 10.99 2.01
N LEU A 126 0.91 11.28 0.86
CA LEU A 126 0.80 10.37 -0.28
C LEU A 126 1.83 10.62 -1.38
N SER A 127 2.75 11.57 -1.20
CA SER A 127 3.68 12.02 -2.25
C SER A 127 4.60 10.93 -2.79
N LYS A 128 4.90 9.89 -2.00
CA LYS A 128 5.80 8.78 -2.37
C LYS A 128 5.08 7.49 -2.78
N VAL A 129 3.74 7.48 -2.70
CA VAL A 129 2.94 6.27 -2.90
C VAL A 129 2.82 5.94 -4.39
N ASP A 130 2.88 4.66 -4.72
CA ASP A 130 2.73 4.17 -6.10
C ASP A 130 1.31 3.75 -6.41
N VAL A 131 0.63 3.08 -5.46
CA VAL A 131 -0.72 2.53 -5.67
C VAL A 131 -1.58 2.75 -4.44
N ILE A 132 -2.83 3.18 -4.66
CA ILE A 132 -3.86 3.28 -3.63
C ILE A 132 -5.12 2.57 -4.12
N PRO A 133 -5.47 1.38 -3.58
CA PRO A 133 -6.82 0.86 -3.67
C PRO A 133 -7.73 1.61 -2.68
N LEU A 134 -8.94 1.98 -3.09
CA LEU A 134 -9.91 2.71 -2.28
C LEU A 134 -11.28 2.02 -2.29
N TYR A 135 -11.82 1.77 -1.11
CA TYR A 135 -13.22 1.44 -0.91
C TYR A 135 -13.81 2.31 0.19
N LEU A 136 -14.01 3.57 -0.12
CA LEU A 136 -14.48 4.60 0.80
C LEU A 136 -15.75 5.26 0.24
N LEU A 137 -16.55 5.86 1.10
CA LEU A 137 -17.74 6.61 0.69
C LEU A 137 -17.38 7.84 -0.18
N PRO A 138 -18.28 8.30 -1.05
CA PRO A 138 -18.04 9.43 -1.96
C PRO A 138 -17.52 10.70 -1.25
N GLU A 139 -18.04 10.98 -0.05
CA GLU A 139 -17.60 12.15 0.73
C GLU A 139 -16.14 12.05 1.18
N MET A 140 -15.71 10.85 1.56
CA MET A 140 -14.33 10.59 1.94
C MET A 140 -13.41 10.69 0.73
N ASN A 141 -13.82 10.14 -0.41
CA ASN A 141 -13.09 10.26 -1.68
C ASN A 141 -12.89 11.74 -2.05
N ARG A 142 -13.94 12.59 -1.96
CA ARG A 142 -13.82 14.03 -2.20
C ARG A 142 -12.84 14.70 -1.24
N LYS A 143 -12.89 14.34 0.04
CA LYS A 143 -11.98 14.90 1.06
C LYS A 143 -10.51 14.51 0.82
N LEU A 144 -10.25 13.34 0.22
CA LEU A 144 -8.91 12.87 -0.11
C LEU A 144 -8.33 13.51 -1.38
N LEU A 145 -9.14 14.07 -2.29
CA LEU A 145 -8.67 14.61 -3.58
C LEU A 145 -7.43 15.52 -3.46
N PRO A 146 -7.34 16.48 -2.51
CA PRO A 146 -6.16 17.34 -2.39
C PRO A 146 -4.86 16.59 -2.05
N GLN A 147 -4.95 15.42 -1.39
CA GLN A 147 -3.81 14.55 -1.09
C GLN A 147 -3.47 13.68 -2.30
N LEU A 148 -4.49 13.13 -2.98
CA LEU A 148 -4.33 12.33 -4.20
C LEU A 148 -3.68 13.14 -5.34
N ASP A 149 -4.00 14.43 -5.46
CA ASP A 149 -3.37 15.35 -6.43
C ASP A 149 -1.86 15.55 -6.19
N LYS A 150 -1.37 15.33 -4.95
CA LYS A 150 0.05 15.46 -4.60
C LYS A 150 0.86 14.19 -4.84
N MET A 151 0.22 13.10 -5.24
CA MET A 151 0.92 11.87 -5.56
C MET A 151 1.86 12.09 -6.76
N LYS A 152 2.98 11.37 -6.76
CA LYS A 152 3.95 11.46 -7.86
C LYS A 152 3.33 11.03 -9.19
N HIS A 153 3.89 11.53 -10.31
CA HIS A 153 3.45 11.15 -11.65
C HIS A 153 3.50 9.63 -11.87
N GLY A 154 2.45 9.09 -12.49
CA GLY A 154 2.32 7.66 -12.77
C GLY A 154 1.86 6.83 -11.58
N SER A 155 1.50 7.44 -10.46
CA SER A 155 0.79 6.74 -9.38
C SER A 155 -0.60 6.31 -9.83
N ARG A 156 -1.09 5.20 -9.30
CA ARG A 156 -2.36 4.59 -9.70
C ARG A 156 -3.30 4.51 -8.51
N ILE A 157 -4.54 4.89 -8.74
CA ILE A 157 -5.62 4.82 -7.75
C ILE A 157 -6.69 3.93 -8.34
N VAL A 158 -7.18 2.94 -7.60
CA VAL A 158 -8.29 2.10 -8.04
C VAL A 158 -9.41 2.17 -7.02
N CYS A 159 -10.52 2.75 -7.44
CA CYS A 159 -11.70 2.88 -6.61
C CYS A 159 -12.68 1.73 -6.84
N HIS A 160 -13.28 1.23 -5.77
CA HIS A 160 -14.32 0.22 -5.77
C HIS A 160 -15.68 0.88 -5.52
N ASN A 161 -16.62 0.70 -6.43
CA ASN A 161 -18.01 1.19 -6.47
C ASN A 161 -18.19 2.71 -6.47
N TYR A 162 -17.34 3.47 -5.81
CA TYR A 162 -17.45 4.93 -5.72
C TYR A 162 -16.29 5.59 -6.45
N ASP A 163 -16.59 6.33 -7.50
CA ASP A 163 -15.61 7.05 -8.31
C ASP A 163 -15.00 8.27 -7.58
N LEU A 164 -14.09 8.96 -8.24
CA LEU A 164 -13.50 10.22 -7.76
C LEU A 164 -14.28 11.46 -8.26
N ASP A 165 -15.60 11.33 -8.43
CA ASP A 165 -16.56 12.40 -8.75
C ASP A 165 -16.09 13.30 -9.91
N THR A 166 -15.30 14.33 -9.64
CA THR A 166 -14.83 15.34 -10.62
C THR A 166 -13.66 14.88 -11.49
N ILE A 167 -13.19 13.64 -11.34
CA ILE A 167 -12.04 13.10 -12.07
C ILE A 167 -12.51 12.14 -13.16
N VAL A 168 -11.87 12.20 -14.32
CA VAL A 168 -12.10 11.25 -15.43
C VAL A 168 -11.30 9.98 -15.13
N ALA A 169 -11.98 8.84 -15.05
CA ALA A 169 -11.32 7.55 -14.93
C ALA A 169 -10.60 7.18 -16.26
N ASP A 170 -9.38 6.65 -16.15
CA ASP A 170 -8.65 6.13 -17.31
C ASP A 170 -9.24 4.80 -17.81
N GLU A 171 -9.78 4.00 -16.87
CA GLU A 171 -10.43 2.71 -17.17
C GLU A 171 -11.58 2.48 -16.18
N THR A 172 -12.67 1.90 -16.66
CA THR A 172 -13.82 1.48 -15.83
C THR A 172 -14.16 0.04 -16.17
N VAL A 173 -14.26 -0.81 -15.14
CA VAL A 173 -14.57 -2.24 -15.30
C VAL A 173 -15.73 -2.61 -14.39
N GLY A 174 -16.81 -3.15 -15.00
CA GLY A 174 -17.87 -3.82 -14.26
C GLY A 174 -17.55 -5.31 -14.10
N MET A 175 -17.79 -5.88 -12.93
CA MET A 175 -17.69 -7.33 -12.71
C MET A 175 -18.70 -7.80 -11.66
N VAL A 176 -19.04 -9.08 -11.75
CA VAL A 176 -19.80 -9.79 -10.70
C VAL A 176 -18.80 -10.55 -9.84
N SER A 177 -18.84 -10.31 -8.54
CA SER A 177 -17.96 -11.04 -7.61
C SER A 177 -18.46 -12.47 -7.40
N ASN A 178 -17.53 -13.41 -7.34
CA ASN A 178 -17.81 -14.81 -7.06
C ASN A 178 -18.08 -15.08 -5.56
N GLU A 179 -17.82 -14.11 -4.70
CA GLU A 179 -17.95 -14.26 -3.24
C GLU A 179 -19.31 -13.80 -2.73
N ASP A 180 -19.86 -12.73 -3.29
CA ASP A 180 -21.15 -12.17 -2.87
C ASP A 180 -22.24 -12.19 -3.96
N ASN A 181 -21.88 -12.58 -5.20
CA ASN A 181 -22.75 -12.59 -6.37
C ASN A 181 -23.35 -11.22 -6.74
N ALA A 182 -22.75 -10.14 -6.26
CA ALA A 182 -23.16 -8.77 -6.56
C ALA A 182 -22.37 -8.16 -7.72
N SER A 183 -22.98 -7.19 -8.39
CA SER A 183 -22.31 -6.39 -9.42
C SER A 183 -21.52 -5.26 -8.78
N HIS A 184 -20.26 -5.11 -9.18
CA HIS A 184 -19.36 -4.08 -8.72
C HIS A 184 -18.75 -3.32 -9.89
N THR A 185 -18.36 -2.07 -9.65
CA THR A 185 -17.66 -1.25 -10.62
C THR A 185 -16.30 -0.83 -10.04
N LEU A 186 -15.25 -0.98 -10.83
CA LEU A 186 -13.90 -0.56 -10.50
C LEU A 186 -13.46 0.56 -11.43
N TYR A 187 -12.83 1.59 -10.88
CA TYR A 187 -12.37 2.77 -11.60
C TYR A 187 -10.88 2.95 -11.41
N LEU A 188 -10.11 2.99 -12.49
CA LEU A 188 -8.66 3.25 -12.47
C LEU A 188 -8.40 4.72 -12.83
N TYR A 189 -7.49 5.33 -12.07
CA TYR A 189 -6.96 6.67 -12.31
C TYR A 189 -5.45 6.64 -12.24
N THR A 190 -4.80 7.45 -13.09
CA THR A 190 -3.35 7.65 -13.09
C THR A 190 -3.04 9.13 -12.92
N THR A 191 -2.09 9.43 -12.03
CA THR A 191 -1.67 10.83 -11.79
C THR A 191 -0.76 11.36 -12.92
N PRO A 192 -0.90 12.65 -13.29
CA PRO A 192 -1.77 13.67 -12.74
C PRO A 192 -3.25 13.43 -13.05
N LEU A 193 -4.12 13.69 -12.07
CA LEU A 193 -5.55 13.43 -12.21
C LEU A 193 -6.20 14.38 -13.23
N LYS A 194 -6.99 13.82 -14.16
CA LYS A 194 -7.69 14.57 -15.21
C LYS A 194 -9.08 15.00 -14.72
N ARG A 195 -9.35 16.30 -14.66
CA ARG A 195 -10.65 16.83 -14.26
C ARG A 195 -11.69 16.63 -15.37
N LYS A 196 -12.94 16.35 -14.97
CA LYS A 196 -14.11 16.44 -15.86
C LYS A 196 -14.34 17.92 -16.21
N ASN A 197 -14.68 18.21 -17.46
CA ASN A 197 -15.03 19.56 -17.93
C ASN A 197 -16.39 19.98 -17.39
#